data_6e522e0024fd415f9a2008d9fcb00a9b
#
_entry.id   6e522e0024fd415f9a2008d9fcb00a9b
#
_cell.length_a   1.000
_cell.length_b   1.000
_cell.length_c   1.000
_cell.angle_alpha   90.00
_cell.angle_beta   90.00
_cell.angle_gamma   90.00
#
_symmetry.space_group_name_H-M   'P 1'
#
loop_
_entity.id
_entity.type
_entity.pdbx_description
1 polymer ?
#
loop_
_entity_poly.entity_id
_entity_poly.type
_entity_poly.pdbx_seq_one_letter_code
_entity_poly.pdbx_strand_id
1 'polypeptide(L)'
;MTEKNNHIEDKTVRAYGEQALREEAQAILDQIPFLDENFEKAVDMMYNCQGKIIVTGVGKSGHVGAKIAATLASTGTPAFYINPLDVYHGDLGVMTDKDVVLALSNSGQTDELLRFIPMVLHMNIPIISITGNPKSLLAKYSNFHITVKVKKEA
;
A
#
# COMPACT_ATOMS: atom_id res chain seq x y z
N MET A 1 21.32 41.85 18.03
CA MET A 1 21.23 40.50 18.60
C MET A 1 19.78 40.24 18.95
N THR A 2 19.04 39.58 18.06
CA THR A 2 17.61 39.27 18.23
C THR A 2 17.51 37.87 18.76
N GLU A 3 17.11 37.73 20.03
CA GLU A 3 16.75 36.48 20.64
C GLU A 3 15.57 35.87 19.88
N LYS A 4 15.79 34.75 19.18
CA LYS A 4 14.72 33.92 18.73
C LYS A 4 14.14 33.20 19.94
N ASN A 5 13.01 33.67 20.47
CA ASN A 5 12.18 32.92 21.40
C ASN A 5 11.70 31.62 20.72
N ASN A 6 12.43 30.54 20.95
CA ASN A 6 11.93 29.18 20.72
C ASN A 6 10.97 28.84 21.87
N HIS A 7 9.70 29.18 21.71
CA HIS A 7 8.64 28.55 22.48
C HIS A 7 8.48 27.10 21.99
N ILE A 8 9.41 26.23 22.39
CA ILE A 8 9.11 24.80 22.47
C ILE A 8 8.14 24.70 23.66
N GLU A 9 6.85 24.44 23.39
CA GLU A 9 5.92 24.06 24.41
C GLU A 9 6.58 22.98 25.30
N ASP A 10 6.52 23.16 26.62
CA ASP A 10 7.24 22.43 27.66
C ASP A 10 6.68 20.98 27.84
N LYS A 11 6.47 20.28 26.70
CA LYS A 11 6.08 18.87 26.69
C LYS A 11 7.32 18.00 26.86
N THR A 12 7.28 17.12 27.84
CA THR A 12 8.34 16.13 28.03
C THR A 12 8.42 15.18 26.83
N VAL A 13 9.59 14.62 26.53
CA VAL A 13 9.80 13.58 25.48
C VAL A 13 8.76 12.45 25.62
N ARG A 14 8.42 12.07 26.87
CA ARG A 14 7.38 11.10 27.16
C ARG A 14 6.00 11.54 26.65
N ALA A 15 5.62 12.80 26.87
CA ALA A 15 4.34 13.34 26.40
C ALA A 15 4.22 13.33 24.87
N TYR A 16 5.32 13.61 24.15
CA TYR A 16 5.35 13.45 22.70
C TYR A 16 5.17 11.99 22.26
N GLY A 17 5.84 11.05 22.93
CA GLY A 17 5.68 9.62 22.65
C GLY A 17 4.25 9.14 22.90
N GLU A 18 3.64 9.53 24.02
CA GLU A 18 2.23 9.21 24.32
C GLU A 18 1.27 9.81 23.28
N GLN A 19 1.51 11.04 22.84
CA GLN A 19 0.71 11.69 21.81
C GLN A 19 0.82 10.94 20.46
N ALA A 20 2.04 10.60 20.01
CA ALA A 20 2.25 9.87 18.75
C ALA A 20 1.51 8.53 18.76
N LEU A 21 1.63 7.75 19.84
CA LEU A 21 0.92 6.47 19.96
C LEU A 21 -0.60 6.63 19.90
N ARG A 22 -1.16 7.68 20.52
CA ARG A 22 -2.60 7.94 20.45
C ARG A 22 -3.04 8.37 19.06
N GLU A 23 -2.27 9.23 18.39
CA GLU A 23 -2.57 9.68 17.02
C GLU A 23 -2.51 8.51 16.04
N GLU A 24 -1.51 7.64 16.13
CA GLU A 24 -1.38 6.43 15.30
C GLU A 24 -2.53 5.44 15.56
N ALA A 25 -2.86 5.17 16.82
CA ALA A 25 -3.98 4.31 17.17
C ALA A 25 -5.31 4.85 16.61
N GLN A 26 -5.53 6.16 16.71
CA GLN A 26 -6.72 6.79 16.17
C GLN A 26 -6.75 6.73 14.64
N ALA A 27 -5.60 6.92 13.97
CA ALA A 27 -5.51 6.81 12.51
C ALA A 27 -5.87 5.39 12.02
N ILE A 28 -5.55 4.34 12.78
CA ILE A 28 -5.96 2.98 12.49
C ILE A 28 -7.49 2.83 12.63
N LEU A 29 -8.07 3.30 13.73
CA LEU A 29 -9.53 3.24 13.96
C LEU A 29 -10.31 4.04 12.91
N ASP A 30 -9.77 5.15 12.46
CA ASP A 30 -10.37 5.99 11.41
C ASP A 30 -10.45 5.28 10.03
N GLN A 31 -9.82 4.09 9.85
CA GLN A 31 -9.96 3.28 8.65
C GLN A 31 -11.24 2.44 8.63
N ILE A 32 -11.86 2.16 9.78
CA ILE A 32 -13.06 1.29 9.87
C ILE A 32 -14.17 1.70 8.87
N PRO A 33 -14.51 3.00 8.69
CA PRO A 33 -15.54 3.42 7.75
C PRO A 33 -15.22 3.17 6.27
N PHE A 34 -13.96 2.85 5.93
CA PHE A 34 -13.51 2.55 4.56
C PHE A 34 -13.49 1.05 4.25
N LEU A 35 -13.82 0.19 5.24
CA LEU A 35 -14.00 -1.24 5.03
C LEU A 35 -15.39 -1.47 4.42
N ASP A 36 -15.44 -1.45 3.10
CA ASP A 36 -16.64 -1.58 2.29
C ASP A 36 -16.66 -2.91 1.50
N GLU A 37 -17.62 -3.04 0.60
CA GLU A 37 -17.76 -4.21 -0.28
C GLU A 37 -16.51 -4.45 -1.16
N ASN A 38 -15.74 -3.39 -1.51
CA ASN A 38 -14.49 -3.56 -2.26
C ASN A 38 -13.42 -4.23 -1.41
N PHE A 39 -13.39 -3.94 -0.11
CA PHE A 39 -12.48 -4.64 0.81
C PHE A 39 -12.81 -6.13 0.86
N GLU A 40 -14.10 -6.49 1.02
CA GLU A 40 -14.53 -7.89 1.05
C GLU A 40 -14.15 -8.61 -0.25
N LYS A 41 -14.46 -8.02 -1.41
CA LYS A 41 -14.13 -8.56 -2.73
C LYS A 41 -12.60 -8.69 -2.97
N ALA A 42 -11.82 -7.73 -2.47
CA ALA A 42 -10.37 -7.79 -2.53
C ALA A 42 -9.83 -8.98 -1.71
N VAL A 43 -10.35 -9.18 -0.51
CA VAL A 43 -10.00 -10.34 0.34
C VAL A 43 -10.37 -11.65 -0.34
N ASP A 44 -11.59 -11.76 -0.88
CA ASP A 44 -12.06 -12.94 -1.60
C ASP A 44 -11.19 -13.25 -2.84
N MET A 45 -10.80 -12.22 -3.58
CA MET A 45 -9.89 -12.36 -4.72
C MET A 45 -8.53 -12.90 -4.30
N MET A 46 -7.95 -12.38 -3.21
CA MET A 46 -6.67 -12.88 -2.69
C MET A 46 -6.79 -14.30 -2.14
N TYR A 47 -7.86 -14.60 -1.42
CA TYR A 47 -8.11 -15.92 -0.83
C TYR A 47 -8.27 -17.02 -1.90
N ASN A 48 -8.92 -16.70 -3.02
CA ASN A 48 -9.15 -17.64 -4.13
C ASN A 48 -8.03 -17.61 -5.18
N CYS A 49 -6.94 -16.88 -4.96
CA CYS A 49 -5.81 -16.80 -5.89
C CYS A 49 -5.18 -18.17 -6.12
N GLN A 50 -5.10 -18.61 -7.39
CA GLN A 50 -4.54 -19.91 -7.77
C GLN A 50 -3.02 -19.88 -7.97
N GLY A 51 -2.45 -18.69 -8.03
CA GLY A 51 -1.01 -18.45 -8.13
C GLY A 51 -0.45 -17.89 -6.81
N LYS A 52 0.05 -16.68 -6.89
CA LYS A 52 0.66 -15.96 -5.75
C LYS A 52 0.23 -14.50 -5.72
N ILE A 53 0.35 -13.88 -4.57
CA ILE A 53 0.11 -12.45 -4.42
C ILE A 53 1.42 -11.70 -4.70
N ILE A 54 1.42 -10.92 -5.75
CA ILE A 54 2.52 -10.05 -6.13
C ILE A 54 2.30 -8.69 -5.47
N VAL A 55 3.08 -8.37 -4.45
CA VAL A 55 2.97 -7.07 -3.77
C VAL A 55 3.96 -6.09 -4.38
N THR A 56 3.52 -4.87 -4.68
CA THR A 56 4.35 -3.86 -5.32
C THR A 56 4.10 -2.46 -4.78
N GLY A 57 5.10 -1.60 -4.87
CA GLY A 57 5.07 -0.21 -4.42
C GLY A 57 6.47 0.40 -4.50
N VAL A 58 6.59 1.72 -4.39
CA VAL A 58 7.86 2.45 -4.51
C VAL A 58 8.20 3.16 -3.20
N GLY A 59 9.48 3.23 -2.85
CA GLY A 59 9.96 3.93 -1.66
C GLY A 59 9.36 3.38 -0.37
N LYS A 60 8.78 4.22 0.47
CA LYS A 60 8.16 3.81 1.75
C LYS A 60 7.02 2.80 1.53
N SER A 61 6.19 3.00 0.50
CA SER A 61 5.14 2.03 0.12
C SER A 61 5.73 0.67 -0.28
N GLY A 62 6.91 0.65 -0.92
CA GLY A 62 7.64 -0.58 -1.23
C GLY A 62 8.10 -1.33 0.02
N HIS A 63 8.63 -0.62 1.03
CA HIS A 63 9.03 -1.25 2.30
C HIS A 63 7.83 -1.86 3.03
N VAL A 64 6.69 -1.15 3.06
CA VAL A 64 5.44 -1.69 3.60
C VAL A 64 4.97 -2.90 2.78
N GLY A 65 5.02 -2.81 1.46
CA GLY A 65 4.67 -3.91 0.55
C GLY A 65 5.52 -5.16 0.78
N ALA A 66 6.82 -5.00 0.93
CA ALA A 66 7.72 -6.12 1.25
C ALA A 66 7.36 -6.78 2.60
N LYS A 67 7.00 -5.97 3.62
CA LYS A 67 6.51 -6.49 4.91
C LYS A 67 5.20 -7.25 4.75
N ILE A 68 4.26 -6.74 3.97
CA ILE A 68 2.98 -7.42 3.69
C ILE A 68 3.23 -8.76 3.00
N ALA A 69 4.05 -8.79 1.95
CA ALA A 69 4.40 -10.02 1.23
C ALA A 69 5.02 -11.08 2.17
N ALA A 70 5.99 -10.67 3.00
CA ALA A 70 6.60 -11.55 3.98
C ALA A 70 5.60 -12.09 5.01
N THR A 71 4.65 -11.26 5.44
CA THR A 71 3.60 -11.66 6.38
C THR A 71 2.65 -12.68 5.74
N LEU A 72 2.16 -12.43 4.52
CA LEU A 72 1.31 -13.36 3.77
C LEU A 72 2.01 -14.71 3.59
N ALA A 73 3.27 -14.70 3.14
CA ALA A 73 4.05 -15.93 2.96
C ALA A 73 4.22 -16.71 4.28
N SER A 74 4.49 -16.03 5.40
CA SER A 74 4.65 -16.67 6.71
C SER A 74 3.35 -17.26 7.28
N THR A 75 2.19 -16.80 6.78
CA THR A 75 0.87 -17.29 7.19
C THR A 75 0.23 -18.25 6.18
N GLY A 76 1.00 -18.71 5.18
CA GLY A 76 0.59 -19.76 4.25
C GLY A 76 0.03 -19.28 2.91
N THR A 77 -0.03 -17.97 2.66
CA THR A 77 -0.40 -17.42 1.36
C THR A 77 0.85 -17.18 0.52
N PRO A 78 1.05 -17.86 -0.65
CA PRO A 78 2.19 -17.59 -1.51
C PRO A 78 2.22 -16.12 -1.93
N ALA A 79 3.26 -15.40 -1.53
CA ALA A 79 3.39 -13.98 -1.83
C ALA A 79 4.86 -13.55 -1.87
N PHE A 80 5.17 -12.56 -2.71
CA PHE A 80 6.45 -11.89 -2.71
C PHE A 80 6.34 -10.45 -3.22
N TYR A 81 7.32 -9.64 -2.89
CA TYR A 81 7.41 -8.25 -3.30
C TYR A 81 8.20 -8.11 -4.60
N ILE A 82 7.69 -7.34 -5.54
CA ILE A 82 8.39 -6.89 -6.74
C ILE A 82 8.52 -5.36 -6.72
N ASN A 83 9.74 -4.87 -6.90
CA ASN A 83 9.94 -3.46 -7.16
C ASN A 83 9.56 -3.15 -8.63
N PRO A 84 8.66 -2.19 -8.90
CA PRO A 84 8.22 -1.89 -10.26
C PRO A 84 9.34 -1.47 -11.21
N LEU A 85 10.48 -1.00 -10.68
CA LEU A 85 11.65 -0.62 -11.50
C LEU A 85 12.42 -1.85 -12.02
N ASP A 86 12.46 -2.94 -11.24
CA ASP A 86 13.23 -4.14 -11.57
C ASP A 86 12.54 -4.99 -12.66
N VAL A 87 11.23 -4.78 -12.85
CA VAL A 87 10.41 -5.44 -13.86
C VAL A 87 10.96 -5.27 -15.29
N TYR A 88 11.55 -4.11 -15.59
CA TYR A 88 12.15 -3.83 -16.88
C TYR A 88 13.45 -4.62 -17.13
N HIS A 89 13.99 -5.28 -16.11
CA HIS A 89 15.21 -6.09 -16.17
C HIS A 89 14.94 -7.60 -16.18
N GLY A 90 13.67 -8.03 -16.34
CA GLY A 90 13.31 -9.44 -16.52
C GLY A 90 12.41 -10.04 -15.43
N ASP A 91 12.14 -9.34 -14.35
CA ASP A 91 11.32 -9.84 -13.23
C ASP A 91 9.85 -10.08 -13.60
N LEU A 92 9.39 -9.56 -14.75
CA LEU A 92 8.07 -9.87 -15.29
C LEU A 92 7.86 -11.37 -15.54
N GLY A 93 8.93 -12.10 -15.86
CA GLY A 93 8.88 -13.52 -16.17
C GLY A 93 8.45 -14.42 -15.00
N VAL A 94 8.42 -13.90 -13.77
CA VAL A 94 7.93 -14.66 -12.61
C VAL A 94 6.43 -14.55 -12.42
N MET A 95 5.74 -13.68 -13.18
CA MET A 95 4.31 -13.43 -13.07
C MET A 95 3.53 -14.31 -14.04
N THR A 96 2.34 -14.73 -13.65
CA THR A 96 1.42 -15.54 -14.47
C THR A 96 -0.01 -14.99 -14.36
N ASP A 97 -0.87 -15.37 -15.27
CA ASP A 97 -2.31 -15.05 -15.28
C ASP A 97 -3.10 -15.62 -14.09
N LYS A 98 -2.46 -16.49 -13.28
CA LYS A 98 -3.04 -17.05 -12.04
C LYS A 98 -2.76 -16.21 -10.80
N ASP A 99 -1.91 -15.19 -10.93
CA ASP A 99 -1.49 -14.33 -9.84
C ASP A 99 -2.48 -13.19 -9.58
N VAL A 100 -2.33 -12.51 -8.46
CA VAL A 100 -3.03 -11.27 -8.11
C VAL A 100 -1.98 -10.23 -7.74
N VAL A 101 -2.09 -9.03 -8.29
CA VAL A 101 -1.23 -7.89 -7.92
C VAL A 101 -1.88 -7.08 -6.82
N LEU A 102 -1.16 -6.85 -5.73
CA LEU A 102 -1.48 -5.90 -4.66
C LEU A 102 -0.56 -4.69 -4.75
N ALA A 103 -1.07 -3.58 -5.26
CA ALA A 103 -0.31 -2.36 -5.54
C ALA A 103 -0.54 -1.29 -4.46
N LEU A 104 0.54 -0.79 -3.85
CA LEU A 104 0.51 0.22 -2.80
C LEU A 104 1.07 1.56 -3.28
N SER A 105 0.28 2.63 -3.15
CA SER A 105 0.73 4.00 -3.41
C SER A 105 -0.17 4.99 -2.68
N ASN A 106 0.36 5.79 -1.77
CA ASN A 106 -0.44 6.79 -1.05
C ASN A 106 -1.16 7.76 -2.00
N SER A 107 -0.46 8.33 -2.99
CA SER A 107 -1.06 9.22 -4.00
C SER A 107 -1.87 8.48 -5.06
N GLY A 108 -1.53 7.20 -5.33
CA GLY A 108 -2.02 6.44 -6.47
C GLY A 108 -1.62 7.02 -7.83
N GLN A 109 -0.57 7.87 -7.85
CA GLN A 109 -0.06 8.59 -9.03
C GLN A 109 1.46 8.42 -9.19
N THR A 110 2.07 7.42 -8.56
CA THR A 110 3.50 7.14 -8.65
C THR A 110 3.85 6.68 -10.07
N ASP A 111 4.68 7.43 -10.77
CA ASP A 111 4.98 7.22 -12.20
C ASP A 111 5.51 5.82 -12.50
N GLU A 112 6.45 5.35 -11.70
CA GLU A 112 7.06 4.02 -11.88
C GLU A 112 6.02 2.91 -11.76
N LEU A 113 5.10 3.04 -10.81
CA LEU A 113 4.03 2.08 -10.63
C LEU A 113 3.01 2.15 -11.77
N LEU A 114 2.65 3.36 -12.22
CA LEU A 114 1.74 3.56 -13.34
C LEU A 114 2.30 3.06 -14.69
N ARG A 115 3.63 3.02 -14.85
CA ARG A 115 4.27 2.39 -16.01
C ARG A 115 4.24 0.86 -15.94
N PHE A 116 4.27 0.28 -14.75
CA PHE A 116 4.17 -1.16 -14.53
C PHE A 116 2.75 -1.70 -14.76
N ILE A 117 1.72 -0.97 -14.35
CA ILE A 117 0.32 -1.40 -14.42
C ILE A 117 -0.15 -1.86 -15.82
N PRO A 118 0.15 -1.15 -16.93
CA PRO A 118 -0.24 -1.63 -18.27
C PRO A 118 0.32 -3.01 -18.63
N MET A 119 1.51 -3.36 -18.15
CA MET A 119 2.11 -4.68 -18.38
C MET A 119 1.33 -5.77 -17.63
N VAL A 120 0.94 -5.50 -16.40
CA VAL A 120 0.09 -6.40 -15.59
C VAL A 120 -1.26 -6.62 -16.27
N LEU A 121 -1.88 -5.54 -16.75
CA LEU A 121 -3.17 -5.60 -17.46
C LEU A 121 -3.07 -6.40 -18.76
N HIS A 122 -1.97 -6.25 -19.50
CA HIS A 122 -1.72 -7.03 -20.74
C HIS A 122 -1.61 -8.54 -20.47
N MET A 123 -1.13 -8.92 -19.30
CA MET A 123 -1.05 -10.31 -18.84
C MET A 123 -2.38 -10.85 -18.27
N ASN A 124 -3.45 -10.05 -18.27
CA ASN A 124 -4.75 -10.36 -17.66
C ASN A 124 -4.68 -10.67 -16.16
N ILE A 125 -3.70 -10.12 -15.46
CA ILE A 125 -3.53 -10.30 -14.02
C ILE A 125 -4.41 -9.28 -13.29
N PRO A 126 -5.32 -9.71 -12.39
CA PRO A 126 -6.15 -8.80 -11.63
C PRO A 126 -5.33 -7.98 -10.64
N ILE A 127 -5.78 -6.73 -10.42
CA ILE A 127 -5.11 -5.75 -9.59
C ILE A 127 -6.01 -5.31 -8.45
N ILE A 128 -5.48 -5.35 -7.25
CA ILE A 128 -6.02 -4.71 -6.05
C ILE A 128 -5.09 -3.53 -5.73
N SER A 129 -5.65 -2.34 -5.51
CA SER A 129 -4.87 -1.19 -5.08
C SER A 129 -5.22 -0.73 -3.68
N ILE A 130 -4.19 -0.27 -2.95
CA ILE A 130 -4.34 0.44 -1.67
C ILE A 130 -3.80 1.86 -1.87
N THR A 131 -4.69 2.86 -1.78
CA THR A 131 -4.29 4.28 -1.91
C THR A 131 -5.06 5.19 -0.96
N GLY A 132 -4.53 6.40 -0.73
CA GLY A 132 -5.24 7.48 -0.04
C GLY A 132 -6.21 8.26 -0.95
N ASN A 133 -6.19 7.99 -2.27
CA ASN A 133 -6.97 8.72 -3.26
C ASN A 133 -7.80 7.79 -4.17
N PRO A 134 -9.09 7.60 -3.90
CA PRO A 134 -9.95 6.72 -4.70
C PRO A 134 -10.21 7.21 -6.13
N LYS A 135 -9.81 8.44 -6.46
CA LYS A 135 -9.91 9.00 -7.82
C LYS A 135 -8.59 8.91 -8.60
N SER A 136 -7.57 8.29 -8.02
CA SER A 136 -6.25 8.14 -8.64
C SER A 136 -6.29 7.23 -9.88
N LEU A 137 -5.26 7.33 -10.72
CA LEU A 137 -5.13 6.44 -11.89
C LEU A 137 -4.96 4.99 -11.45
N LEU A 138 -4.17 4.74 -10.41
CA LEU A 138 -4.00 3.38 -9.89
C LEU A 138 -5.34 2.77 -9.44
N ALA A 139 -6.18 3.52 -8.72
CA ALA A 139 -7.51 3.07 -8.31
C ALA A 139 -8.41 2.76 -9.53
N LYS A 140 -8.34 3.57 -10.60
CA LYS A 140 -9.11 3.37 -11.83
C LYS A 140 -8.69 2.13 -12.63
N TYR A 141 -7.43 1.75 -12.57
CA TYR A 141 -6.90 0.56 -13.26
C TYR A 141 -7.08 -0.72 -12.45
N SER A 142 -7.51 -0.63 -11.20
CA SER A 142 -7.65 -1.77 -10.30
C SER A 142 -9.04 -2.39 -10.39
N ASN A 143 -9.11 -3.72 -10.23
CA ASN A 143 -10.37 -4.44 -10.10
C ASN A 143 -11.07 -4.06 -8.79
N PHE A 144 -10.29 -3.96 -7.70
CA PHE A 144 -10.76 -3.49 -6.40
C PHE A 144 -9.79 -2.47 -5.83
N HIS A 145 -10.34 -1.46 -5.18
CA HIS A 145 -9.59 -0.41 -4.54
C HIS A 145 -9.93 -0.33 -3.05
N ILE A 146 -8.90 -0.34 -2.21
CA ILE A 146 -9.02 -0.16 -0.77
C ILE A 146 -8.53 1.25 -0.44
N THR A 147 -9.37 2.06 0.16
CA THR A 147 -9.00 3.41 0.61
C THR A 147 -8.32 3.33 1.96
N VAL A 148 -7.10 3.87 2.07
CA VAL A 148 -6.39 4.07 3.33
C VAL A 148 -6.00 5.54 3.42
N LYS A 149 -6.70 6.30 4.26
CA LYS A 149 -6.53 7.75 4.36
C LYS A 149 -6.23 8.18 5.79
N VAL A 150 -5.18 8.97 5.95
CA VAL A 150 -4.83 9.62 7.21
C VAL A 150 -5.00 11.14 7.10
N LYS A 151 -5.33 11.79 8.22
CA LYS A 151 -5.53 13.25 8.26
C LYS A 151 -4.21 14.01 8.17
N LYS A 152 -3.16 13.44 8.78
CA LYS A 152 -1.79 13.97 8.73
C LYS A 152 -0.81 12.80 8.97
N GLU A 153 0.42 12.95 8.52
CA GLU A 153 1.51 12.05 8.91
C GLU A 153 1.92 12.35 10.36
N ALA A 154 2.28 11.32 11.11
CA ALA A 154 2.73 11.44 12.51
C ALA A 154 4.11 12.09 12.61
#